data_d1d490927f8872d0057714f19709389f
#
_entry.id   d1d490927f8872d0057714f19709389f
#
_cell.length_a   1.000
_cell.length_b   1.000
_cell.length_c   1.000
_cell.angle_alpha   90.00
_cell.angle_beta   90.00
_cell.angle_gamma   90.00
#
_symmetry.space_group_name_H-M   'P 1'
#
loop_
_entity.id
_entity.type
_entity.pdbx_description
1 polymer ?
#
loop_
_entity_poly.entity_id
_entity_poly.type
_entity_poly.pdbx_seq_one_letter_code
_entity_poly.pdbx_strand_id
1 'polypeptide(L)'
;MSAFSKPAFEDPGSLWLDPTRRDRVNIPPVPPPEQSPGESVQNFRMVFLGYNEEQAIVEATRCIHCPKPEPCIVACPLHNDIPSALLAIEEKRYEDAANIFRATSNLPEVCGRLCPQEILCEGSCTVGGYDRPVNIGKLEAFCADWQRERHGFPQPPVVSPTGRRVAVVGSGPAGLAVAEELTRVGHTVVVYEEWPLPGGLLRYGIPSFKLAKHIIVEKIAYLESLGITFVCNTRIGRDIPFDDLYRQYDAVFLGIGAPVSHRIALPGEELQGIYTATEFLARGNLPPEDLPPSMREPLQVGETMVIIGGGDTAVDCVRTARRLQVQHGITEGCVVDYYRGAEFEMRARAEEYAHALAEGARYEFLTTPIRFIGDERGHVCQIEMQRMRAKPSDQPAQRKPSRIRIPIPGSNFIVPADVVVLAIGYEGDPLIPTQVPVLKTTAPGIFKVESVETGRTTLEGIFAAGDDVHGADLIVTAVAAGRFVARAIDEYLKSK
;
A
#
# COMPACT_ATOMS: atom_id res chain seq x y z
N MET A 1 10.40 -6.59 48.16
CA MET A 1 9.65 -7.12 47.01
C MET A 1 8.17 -7.06 47.35
N SER A 2 7.50 -5.97 47.09
CA SER A 2 6.03 -5.85 47.26
C SER A 2 5.39 -5.79 45.88
N ALA A 3 4.57 -6.81 45.62
CA ALA A 3 3.79 -6.88 44.38
C ALA A 3 2.76 -5.72 44.38
N PHE A 4 2.91 -4.80 43.43
CA PHE A 4 1.84 -3.87 43.11
C PHE A 4 0.75 -4.64 42.37
N SER A 5 -0.35 -4.93 43.04
CA SER A 5 -1.58 -5.40 42.43
C SER A 5 -2.12 -4.25 41.53
N LYS A 6 -2.24 -4.50 40.23
CA LYS A 6 -2.94 -3.61 39.31
C LYS A 6 -4.40 -3.50 39.75
N PRO A 7 -5.02 -2.31 39.83
CA PRO A 7 -6.43 -2.21 40.10
C PRO A 7 -7.23 -2.85 38.97
N ALA A 8 -8.15 -3.74 39.29
CA ALA A 8 -9.15 -4.26 38.37
C ALA A 8 -10.14 -3.13 38.08
N PHE A 9 -10.30 -2.78 36.80
CA PHE A 9 -11.32 -1.83 36.37
C PHE A 9 -12.68 -2.52 36.36
N GLU A 10 -13.52 -2.18 37.34
CA GLU A 10 -14.84 -2.81 37.56
C GLU A 10 -15.99 -2.17 36.77
N ASP A 11 -15.82 -0.98 36.16
CA ASP A 11 -16.86 -0.34 35.32
C ASP A 11 -16.26 0.68 34.34
N PRO A 12 -16.37 0.48 33.02
CA PRO A 12 -15.93 1.46 32.03
C PRO A 12 -16.70 2.78 32.07
N GLY A 13 -17.92 2.80 32.60
CA GLY A 13 -18.80 3.98 32.62
C GLY A 13 -18.45 5.05 33.64
N SER A 14 -17.57 4.78 34.63
CA SER A 14 -17.29 5.70 35.73
C SER A 14 -16.00 6.51 35.62
N LEU A 15 -15.20 6.31 34.57
CA LEU A 15 -13.82 6.82 34.47
C LEU A 15 -13.66 8.15 33.69
N TRP A 16 -14.72 8.74 33.19
CA TRP A 16 -14.62 9.67 32.06
C TRP A 16 -14.84 11.14 32.42
N LEU A 17 -14.49 11.57 33.62
CA LEU A 17 -14.35 12.98 33.96
C LEU A 17 -12.89 13.43 33.70
N ASP A 18 -12.58 13.75 32.44
CA ASP A 18 -11.36 14.43 31.97
C ASP A 18 -10.04 13.87 32.56
N PRO A 19 -9.58 12.70 32.08
CA PRO A 19 -8.38 12.05 32.62
C PRO A 19 -7.14 12.90 32.36
N THR A 20 -6.26 13.02 33.37
CA THR A 20 -4.98 13.72 33.21
C THR A 20 -4.06 12.95 32.24
N ARG A 21 -3.03 13.63 31.70
CA ARG A 21 -2.03 12.95 30.84
C ARG A 21 -1.39 11.72 31.50
N ARG A 22 -1.23 11.78 32.85
CA ARG A 22 -0.68 10.66 33.61
C ARG A 22 -1.66 9.48 33.67
N ASP A 23 -2.94 9.76 33.77
CA ASP A 23 -3.96 8.69 33.77
C ASP A 23 -4.02 8.06 32.39
N ARG A 24 -3.98 8.84 31.31
CA ARG A 24 -4.02 8.38 29.92
C ARG A 24 -2.89 7.42 29.54
N VAL A 25 -1.64 7.68 29.94
CA VAL A 25 -0.52 6.76 29.67
C VAL A 25 -0.58 5.45 30.48
N ASN A 26 -1.40 5.38 31.54
CA ASN A 26 -1.60 4.17 32.33
C ASN A 26 -2.77 3.32 31.81
N ILE A 27 -3.57 3.80 30.84
CA ILE A 27 -4.64 3.02 30.20
C ILE A 27 -3.98 1.91 29.38
N PRO A 28 -4.29 0.62 29.63
CA PRO A 28 -3.75 -0.48 28.83
C PRO A 28 -4.13 -0.35 27.35
N PRO A 29 -3.22 -0.67 26.39
CA PRO A 29 -3.56 -0.68 24.99
C PRO A 29 -4.64 -1.73 24.70
N VAL A 30 -5.57 -1.38 23.81
CA VAL A 30 -6.61 -2.27 23.32
C VAL A 30 -6.07 -3.07 22.13
N PRO A 31 -5.89 -4.40 22.25
CA PRO A 31 -5.45 -5.19 21.12
C PRO A 31 -6.45 -5.08 19.95
N PRO A 32 -5.99 -4.86 18.70
CA PRO A 32 -6.88 -4.90 17.57
C PRO A 32 -7.57 -6.27 17.47
N PRO A 33 -8.91 -6.33 17.26
CA PRO A 33 -9.57 -7.60 16.99
C PRO A 33 -9.11 -8.18 15.65
N GLU A 34 -8.66 -9.43 15.67
CA GLU A 34 -8.14 -10.09 14.47
C GLU A 34 -8.65 -11.53 14.36
N GLN A 35 -8.69 -12.05 13.12
CA GLN A 35 -8.88 -13.48 12.91
C GLN A 35 -7.70 -14.24 13.50
N SER A 36 -7.97 -15.40 14.09
CA SER A 36 -6.87 -16.30 14.47
C SER A 36 -6.09 -16.77 13.23
N PRO A 37 -4.78 -17.08 13.34
CA PRO A 37 -3.99 -17.55 12.20
C PRO A 37 -4.61 -18.75 11.48
N GLY A 38 -5.19 -19.69 12.25
CA GLY A 38 -5.86 -20.88 11.71
C GLY A 38 -7.13 -20.57 10.94
N GLU A 39 -7.86 -19.50 11.28
CA GLU A 39 -9.01 -19.03 10.51
C GLU A 39 -8.58 -18.21 9.30
N SER A 40 -7.63 -17.28 9.50
CA SER A 40 -7.22 -16.33 8.47
C SER A 40 -6.65 -17.02 7.24
N VAL A 41 -5.89 -18.11 7.41
CA VAL A 41 -5.31 -18.88 6.31
C VAL A 41 -6.35 -19.61 5.44
N GLN A 42 -7.57 -19.82 5.96
CA GLN A 42 -8.64 -20.53 5.26
C GLN A 42 -9.49 -19.62 4.37
N ASN A 43 -9.28 -18.31 4.41
CA ASN A 43 -10.13 -17.36 3.70
C ASN A 43 -9.39 -16.08 3.30
N PHE A 44 -10.04 -15.24 2.49
CA PHE A 44 -9.52 -13.95 2.04
C PHE A 44 -10.23 -12.76 2.70
N ARG A 45 -11.01 -12.98 3.79
CA ARG A 45 -11.61 -11.88 4.56
C ARG A 45 -10.52 -11.10 5.28
N MET A 46 -10.76 -9.83 5.59
CA MET A 46 -9.82 -8.99 6.33
C MET A 46 -9.41 -9.66 7.63
N VAL A 47 -8.12 -9.70 7.91
CA VAL A 47 -7.56 -10.24 9.16
C VAL A 47 -7.94 -9.33 10.32
N PHE A 48 -7.73 -8.01 10.15
CA PHE A 48 -8.21 -7.03 11.12
C PHE A 48 -9.73 -6.86 11.02
N LEU A 49 -10.44 -7.15 12.13
CA LEU A 49 -11.91 -7.17 12.18
C LEU A 49 -12.54 -5.82 12.54
N GLY A 50 -11.72 -4.82 12.88
CA GLY A 50 -12.17 -3.50 13.31
C GLY A 50 -12.42 -3.40 14.82
N TYR A 51 -12.26 -2.21 15.37
CA TYR A 51 -12.71 -1.91 16.73
C TYR A 51 -14.24 -1.76 16.78
N ASN A 52 -14.85 -2.18 17.88
CA ASN A 52 -16.18 -1.70 18.24
C ASN A 52 -16.07 -0.29 18.89
N GLU A 53 -17.22 0.35 19.15
CA GLU A 53 -17.25 1.71 19.70
C GLU A 53 -16.58 1.81 21.07
N GLU A 54 -16.78 0.83 21.96
CA GLU A 54 -16.16 0.81 23.29
C GLU A 54 -14.64 0.68 23.21
N GLN A 55 -14.16 -0.24 22.40
CA GLN A 55 -12.73 -0.43 22.15
C GLN A 55 -12.07 0.83 21.56
N ALA A 56 -12.74 1.45 20.60
CA ALA A 56 -12.24 2.67 19.95
C ALA A 56 -12.15 3.84 20.93
N ILE A 57 -13.13 4.02 21.82
CA ILE A 57 -13.11 5.06 22.86
C ILE A 57 -11.93 4.83 23.80
N VAL A 58 -11.79 3.60 24.34
CA VAL A 58 -10.71 3.28 25.29
C VAL A 58 -9.33 3.51 24.65
N GLU A 59 -9.13 3.06 23.42
CA GLU A 59 -7.86 3.24 22.71
C GLU A 59 -7.60 4.71 22.38
N ALA A 60 -8.61 5.48 21.94
CA ALA A 60 -8.49 6.90 21.67
C ALA A 60 -8.14 7.72 22.92
N THR A 61 -8.72 7.37 24.07
CA THR A 61 -8.46 8.02 25.38
C THR A 61 -7.00 7.90 25.83
N ARG A 62 -6.22 6.97 25.29
CA ARG A 62 -4.78 6.86 25.54
C ARG A 62 -3.98 8.03 24.95
N CYS A 63 -4.56 8.80 24.03
CA CYS A 63 -3.91 9.97 23.44
C CYS A 63 -3.73 11.07 24.50
N ILE A 64 -2.49 11.48 24.75
CA ILE A 64 -2.15 12.50 25.78
C ILE A 64 -2.27 13.94 25.28
N HIS A 65 -2.74 14.16 24.07
CA HIS A 65 -2.84 15.47 23.40
C HIS A 65 -1.54 16.26 23.57
N CYS A 66 -0.51 15.85 22.85
CA CYS A 66 0.84 16.43 22.90
C CYS A 66 0.82 17.93 22.58
N PRO A 67 1.77 18.73 23.15
CA PRO A 67 1.93 20.12 22.73
C PRO A 67 2.43 20.20 21.30
N LYS A 68 2.14 21.32 20.63
CA LYS A 68 2.60 21.61 19.26
C LYS A 68 4.13 21.78 19.20
N PRO A 69 4.79 21.29 18.14
CA PRO A 69 4.21 20.45 17.07
C PRO A 69 3.99 19.02 17.54
N GLU A 70 2.81 18.47 17.30
CA GLU A 70 2.44 17.12 17.67
C GLU A 70 3.23 16.08 16.84
N PRO A 71 3.98 15.17 17.47
CA PRO A 71 4.89 14.27 16.73
C PRO A 71 4.17 13.39 15.69
N CYS A 72 2.95 12.92 15.98
CA CYS A 72 2.19 12.09 15.07
C CYS A 72 1.70 12.86 13.82
N ILE A 73 1.38 14.16 13.95
CA ILE A 73 1.03 15.01 12.81
C ILE A 73 2.25 15.25 11.93
N VAL A 74 3.40 15.57 12.54
CA VAL A 74 4.65 15.81 11.81
C VAL A 74 5.12 14.57 11.04
N ALA A 75 4.95 13.39 11.62
CA ALA A 75 5.34 12.13 11.00
C ALA A 75 4.35 11.61 9.94
N CYS A 76 3.13 12.14 9.91
CA CYS A 76 2.13 11.78 8.91
C CYS A 76 2.41 12.53 7.60
N PRO A 77 2.60 11.86 6.43
CA PRO A 77 2.79 12.55 5.15
C PRO A 77 1.61 13.44 4.72
N LEU A 78 0.42 13.15 5.24
CA LEU A 78 -0.80 13.94 5.01
C LEU A 78 -1.00 15.03 6.06
N HIS A 79 -0.19 15.06 7.14
CA HIS A 79 -0.36 15.95 8.28
C HIS A 79 -1.77 15.91 8.88
N ASN A 80 -2.35 14.70 8.98
CA ASN A 80 -3.66 14.50 9.60
C ASN A 80 -3.69 15.09 11.02
N ASP A 81 -4.75 15.82 11.37
CA ASP A 81 -4.96 16.31 12.74
C ASP A 81 -5.42 15.16 13.65
N ILE A 82 -4.47 14.26 13.89
CA ILE A 82 -4.69 13.01 14.64
C ILE A 82 -5.21 13.30 16.07
N PRO A 83 -4.63 14.18 16.88
CA PRO A 83 -5.12 14.43 18.23
C PRO A 83 -6.56 14.91 18.28
N SER A 84 -6.98 15.79 17.37
CA SER A 84 -8.37 16.25 17.29
C SER A 84 -9.33 15.15 16.86
N ALA A 85 -8.92 14.29 15.93
CA ALA A 85 -9.72 13.15 15.52
C ALA A 85 -9.90 12.14 16.66
N LEU A 86 -8.83 11.85 17.42
CA LEU A 86 -8.88 10.94 18.57
C LEU A 86 -9.74 11.50 19.70
N LEU A 87 -9.69 12.83 19.95
CA LEU A 87 -10.59 13.48 20.89
C LEU A 87 -12.06 13.34 20.45
N ALA A 88 -12.34 13.52 19.18
CA ALA A 88 -13.70 13.33 18.66
C ALA A 88 -14.20 11.89 18.82
N ILE A 89 -13.33 10.88 18.66
CA ILE A 89 -13.67 9.47 18.95
C ILE A 89 -13.97 9.27 20.43
N GLU A 90 -13.13 9.80 21.33
CA GLU A 90 -13.31 9.77 22.77
C GLU A 90 -14.67 10.36 23.19
N GLU A 91 -15.08 11.46 22.55
CA GLU A 91 -16.35 12.15 22.76
C GLU A 91 -17.53 11.54 21.99
N LYS A 92 -17.37 10.38 21.35
CA LYS A 92 -18.37 9.67 20.54
C LYS A 92 -18.87 10.45 19.32
N ARG A 93 -18.10 11.41 18.85
CA ARG A 93 -18.35 12.22 17.64
C ARG A 93 -17.62 11.59 16.44
N TYR A 94 -17.99 10.34 16.09
CA TYR A 94 -17.28 9.52 15.11
C TYR A 94 -17.31 10.11 13.70
N GLU A 95 -18.43 10.78 13.33
CA GLU A 95 -18.54 11.46 12.06
C GLU A 95 -17.58 12.66 11.97
N ASP A 96 -17.45 13.44 13.04
CA ASP A 96 -16.48 14.53 13.11
C ASP A 96 -15.06 14.00 13.01
N ALA A 97 -14.73 12.89 13.70
CA ALA A 97 -13.43 12.24 13.61
C ALA A 97 -13.10 11.83 12.17
N ALA A 98 -14.04 11.18 11.48
CA ALA A 98 -13.87 10.81 10.08
C ALA A 98 -13.66 12.04 9.18
N ASN A 99 -14.44 13.10 9.38
CA ASN A 99 -14.31 14.35 8.63
C ASN A 99 -12.97 15.06 8.86
N ILE A 100 -12.42 14.99 10.08
CA ILE A 100 -11.08 15.52 10.40
C ILE A 100 -10.02 14.76 9.58
N PHE A 101 -10.05 13.43 9.52
CA PHE A 101 -9.14 12.66 8.66
C PHE A 101 -9.36 12.98 7.18
N ARG A 102 -10.62 13.07 6.71
CA ARG A 102 -10.94 13.38 5.30
C ARG A 102 -10.54 14.81 4.89
N ALA A 103 -10.37 15.73 5.80
CA ALA A 103 -9.88 17.06 5.49
C ALA A 103 -8.48 17.05 4.84
N THR A 104 -7.66 16.07 5.20
CA THR A 104 -6.28 15.91 4.71
C THR A 104 -6.02 14.60 3.97
N SER A 105 -6.91 13.60 4.04
CA SER A 105 -6.80 12.31 3.37
C SER A 105 -8.00 12.02 2.46
N ASN A 106 -7.75 11.64 1.22
CA ASN A 106 -8.80 11.16 0.31
C ASN A 106 -9.16 9.68 0.55
N LEU A 107 -8.29 8.94 1.25
CA LEU A 107 -8.37 7.49 1.43
C LEU A 107 -8.11 7.08 2.90
N PRO A 108 -8.81 7.64 3.91
CA PRO A 108 -8.55 7.27 5.31
C PRO A 108 -8.85 5.80 5.59
N GLU A 109 -9.84 5.18 4.92
CA GLU A 109 -10.13 3.75 5.04
C GLU A 109 -8.94 2.88 4.64
N VAL A 110 -8.16 3.35 3.67
CA VAL A 110 -6.98 2.66 3.14
C VAL A 110 -5.76 2.96 4.02
N CYS A 111 -5.52 4.24 4.33
CA CYS A 111 -4.38 4.68 5.14
C CYS A 111 -4.41 4.05 6.54
N GLY A 112 -5.57 4.01 7.18
CA GLY A 112 -5.74 3.41 8.50
C GLY A 112 -5.39 1.92 8.56
N ARG A 113 -5.45 1.21 7.41
CA ARG A 113 -5.13 -0.22 7.31
C ARG A 113 -3.73 -0.51 6.81
N LEU A 114 -3.25 0.27 5.85
CA LEU A 114 -2.09 -0.11 5.03
C LEU A 114 -0.84 0.75 5.26
N CYS A 115 -0.96 1.92 5.90
CA CYS A 115 0.23 2.69 6.27
C CYS A 115 1.13 1.87 7.20
N PRO A 116 2.45 1.97 7.06
CA PRO A 116 3.39 1.45 8.05
C PRO A 116 3.44 2.40 9.25
N GLN A 117 2.38 2.41 10.07
CA GLN A 117 2.20 3.34 11.18
C GLN A 117 3.35 3.28 12.18
N GLU A 118 3.98 2.11 12.34
CA GLU A 118 5.12 1.85 13.22
C GLU A 118 6.38 2.66 12.88
N ILE A 119 6.49 3.18 11.66
CA ILE A 119 7.57 4.10 11.24
C ILE A 119 7.06 5.51 10.92
N LEU A 120 5.75 5.75 11.03
CA LEU A 120 5.09 7.03 10.80
C LEU A 120 4.48 7.57 12.11
N CYS A 121 3.14 7.75 12.12
CA CYS A 121 2.42 8.39 13.23
C CYS A 121 2.54 7.62 14.57
N GLU A 122 2.41 6.29 14.56
CA GLU A 122 2.53 5.47 15.77
C GLU A 122 3.98 5.36 16.25
N GLY A 123 4.94 5.21 15.31
CA GLY A 123 6.36 5.22 15.63
C GLY A 123 6.85 6.52 16.25
N SER A 124 6.14 7.64 16.02
CA SER A 124 6.40 8.94 16.60
C SER A 124 5.52 9.28 17.81
N CYS A 125 4.61 8.38 18.19
CA CYS A 125 3.68 8.61 19.28
C CYS A 125 4.39 8.65 20.64
N THR A 126 4.24 9.74 21.40
CA THR A 126 4.87 9.93 22.71
C THR A 126 4.46 8.83 23.72
N VAL A 127 3.24 8.31 23.61
CA VAL A 127 2.77 7.22 24.47
C VAL A 127 3.60 5.96 24.31
N GLY A 128 4.17 5.73 23.10
CA GLY A 128 5.09 4.64 22.82
C GLY A 128 6.36 4.60 23.67
N GLY A 129 6.72 5.72 24.34
CA GLY A 129 7.81 5.78 25.31
C GLY A 129 7.45 5.22 26.70
N TYR A 130 6.18 4.98 26.98
CA TYR A 130 5.69 4.45 28.27
C TYR A 130 5.20 3.01 28.16
N ASP A 131 4.47 2.72 27.07
CA ASP A 131 3.96 1.40 26.71
C ASP A 131 3.84 1.35 25.17
N ARG A 132 2.91 0.59 24.59
CA ARG A 132 2.64 0.61 23.16
C ARG A 132 2.06 1.97 22.73
N PRO A 133 2.39 2.47 21.54
CA PRO A 133 1.77 3.66 21.00
C PRO A 133 0.25 3.50 20.91
N VAL A 134 -0.47 4.61 20.76
CA VAL A 134 -1.89 4.56 20.42
C VAL A 134 -2.03 3.95 19.02
N ASN A 135 -2.98 3.03 18.82
CA ASN A 135 -3.27 2.38 17.53
C ASN A 135 -3.99 3.36 16.58
N ILE A 136 -3.27 4.38 16.12
CA ILE A 136 -3.80 5.51 15.34
C ILE A 136 -4.42 5.02 14.03
N GLY A 137 -3.73 4.11 13.31
CA GLY A 137 -4.25 3.57 12.06
C GLY A 137 -5.56 2.81 12.25
N LYS A 138 -5.66 2.00 13.29
CA LYS A 138 -6.90 1.22 13.56
C LYS A 138 -8.07 2.14 13.96
N LEU A 139 -7.81 3.28 14.62
CA LEU A 139 -8.80 4.29 14.95
C LEU A 139 -9.21 5.12 13.71
N GLU A 140 -8.26 5.45 12.81
CA GLU A 140 -8.56 6.07 11.52
C GLU A 140 -9.48 5.17 10.69
N ALA A 141 -9.16 3.88 10.58
CA ALA A 141 -10.00 2.91 9.89
C ALA A 141 -11.39 2.78 10.53
N PHE A 142 -11.47 2.75 11.87
CA PHE A 142 -12.73 2.65 12.61
C PHE A 142 -13.69 3.81 12.28
N CYS A 143 -13.25 5.07 12.42
CA CYS A 143 -14.17 6.21 12.20
C CYS A 143 -14.51 6.37 10.72
N ALA A 144 -13.57 6.09 9.80
CA ALA A 144 -13.81 6.14 8.36
C ALA A 144 -14.84 5.08 7.93
N ASP A 145 -14.75 3.85 8.44
CA ASP A 145 -15.74 2.80 8.19
C ASP A 145 -17.08 3.12 8.85
N TRP A 146 -17.07 3.59 10.10
CA TRP A 146 -18.30 3.96 10.81
C TRP A 146 -19.12 4.98 10.01
N GLN A 147 -18.47 6.01 9.44
CA GLN A 147 -19.13 7.00 8.59
C GLN A 147 -19.59 6.36 7.27
N ARG A 148 -18.71 5.66 6.56
CA ARG A 148 -18.98 5.06 5.26
C ARG A 148 -20.17 4.09 5.31
N GLU A 149 -20.25 3.25 6.34
CA GLU A 149 -21.29 2.23 6.47
C GLU A 149 -22.65 2.79 6.89
N ARG A 150 -22.66 3.87 7.67
CA ARG A 150 -23.91 4.46 8.18
C ARG A 150 -24.44 5.61 7.33
N HIS A 151 -23.55 6.44 6.81
CA HIS A 151 -23.90 7.70 6.15
C HIS A 151 -23.40 7.78 4.70
N GLY A 152 -22.54 6.86 4.27
CA GLY A 152 -21.82 6.95 3.01
C GLY A 152 -20.67 7.95 3.06
N PHE A 153 -20.11 8.26 1.90
CA PHE A 153 -19.07 9.30 1.78
C PHE A 153 -19.72 10.70 1.83
N PRO A 154 -19.10 11.67 2.54
CA PRO A 154 -19.66 13.02 2.63
C PRO A 154 -19.62 13.72 1.28
N GLN A 155 -20.75 14.31 0.88
CA GLN A 155 -20.84 15.09 -0.34
C GLN A 155 -20.17 16.45 -0.16
N PRO A 156 -19.28 16.86 -1.07
CA PRO A 156 -18.68 18.19 -1.01
C PRO A 156 -19.73 19.26 -1.33
N PRO A 157 -19.49 20.51 -0.91
CA PRO A 157 -20.32 21.63 -1.36
C PRO A 157 -20.38 21.73 -2.88
N VAL A 158 -21.55 22.06 -3.41
CA VAL A 158 -21.71 22.29 -4.85
C VAL A 158 -20.93 23.55 -5.24
N VAL A 159 -20.05 23.39 -6.23
CA VAL A 159 -19.25 24.51 -6.77
C VAL A 159 -19.61 24.77 -8.24
N SER A 160 -19.40 26.01 -8.69
CA SER A 160 -19.63 26.34 -10.08
C SER A 160 -18.60 25.68 -10.99
N PRO A 161 -19.00 25.11 -12.14
CA PRO A 161 -18.05 24.56 -13.10
C PRO A 161 -17.07 25.63 -13.60
N THR A 162 -15.79 25.28 -13.65
CA THR A 162 -14.72 26.17 -14.16
C THR A 162 -14.66 26.18 -15.69
N GLY A 163 -15.29 25.22 -16.35
CA GLY A 163 -15.17 25.00 -17.80
C GLY A 163 -13.85 24.34 -18.22
N ARG A 164 -12.93 24.09 -17.29
CA ARG A 164 -11.63 23.44 -17.56
C ARG A 164 -11.75 21.92 -17.48
N ARG A 165 -11.01 21.23 -18.37
CA ARG A 165 -10.99 19.77 -18.48
C ARG A 165 -9.61 19.23 -18.15
N VAL A 166 -9.54 18.25 -17.25
CA VAL A 166 -8.28 17.60 -16.85
C VAL A 166 -8.35 16.11 -17.16
N ALA A 167 -7.31 15.59 -17.82
CA ALA A 167 -7.11 14.15 -17.92
C ALA A 167 -6.20 13.67 -16.78
N VAL A 168 -6.60 12.57 -16.15
CA VAL A 168 -5.81 11.84 -15.17
C VAL A 168 -5.46 10.50 -15.78
N VAL A 169 -4.17 10.17 -15.91
CA VAL A 169 -3.71 8.90 -16.45
C VAL A 169 -3.27 8.01 -15.30
N GLY A 170 -4.01 6.93 -15.06
CA GLY A 170 -3.86 6.02 -13.92
C GLY A 170 -4.86 6.32 -12.80
N SER A 171 -5.51 5.27 -12.31
CA SER A 171 -6.51 5.31 -11.24
C SER A 171 -5.98 4.80 -9.89
N GLY A 172 -4.66 4.80 -9.70
CA GLY A 172 -4.02 4.49 -8.42
C GLY A 172 -4.24 5.59 -7.38
N PRO A 173 -3.67 5.46 -6.17
CA PRO A 173 -3.87 6.39 -5.05
C PRO A 173 -3.64 7.87 -5.41
N ALA A 174 -2.58 8.18 -6.14
CA ALA A 174 -2.28 9.55 -6.59
C ALA A 174 -3.33 10.07 -7.57
N GLY A 175 -3.70 9.27 -8.57
CA GLY A 175 -4.71 9.64 -9.57
C GLY A 175 -6.09 9.86 -8.95
N LEU A 176 -6.52 8.98 -8.02
CA LEU A 176 -7.79 9.14 -7.32
C LEU A 176 -7.81 10.41 -6.45
N ALA A 177 -6.69 10.73 -5.78
CA ALA A 177 -6.58 11.95 -4.98
C ALA A 177 -6.66 13.21 -5.87
N VAL A 178 -5.92 13.24 -6.98
CA VAL A 178 -5.97 14.36 -7.95
C VAL A 178 -7.37 14.51 -8.53
N ALA A 179 -8.01 13.43 -8.94
CA ALA A 179 -9.33 13.47 -9.54
C ALA A 179 -10.37 14.03 -8.57
N GLU A 180 -10.37 13.59 -7.30
CA GLU A 180 -11.28 14.09 -6.28
C GLU A 180 -11.04 15.57 -5.96
N GLU A 181 -9.79 15.98 -5.72
CA GLU A 181 -9.47 17.38 -5.38
C GLU A 181 -9.85 18.36 -6.51
N LEU A 182 -9.55 18.00 -7.77
CA LEU A 182 -9.88 18.85 -8.92
C LEU A 182 -11.40 18.94 -9.18
N THR A 183 -12.12 17.84 -8.98
CA THR A 183 -13.58 17.84 -9.11
C THR A 183 -14.23 18.69 -8.03
N ARG A 184 -13.71 18.67 -6.80
CA ARG A 184 -14.19 19.51 -5.69
C ARG A 184 -14.06 21.00 -5.92
N VAL A 185 -13.15 21.42 -6.79
CA VAL A 185 -12.98 22.85 -7.16
C VAL A 185 -13.64 23.19 -8.51
N GLY A 186 -14.41 22.27 -9.10
CA GLY A 186 -15.28 22.50 -10.24
C GLY A 186 -14.67 22.19 -11.61
N HIS A 187 -13.53 21.51 -11.68
CA HIS A 187 -12.98 21.03 -12.97
C HIS A 187 -13.69 19.76 -13.42
N THR A 188 -13.79 19.58 -14.73
CA THR A 188 -14.25 18.31 -15.33
C THR A 188 -13.07 17.36 -15.44
N VAL A 189 -13.18 16.19 -14.79
CA VAL A 189 -12.08 15.21 -14.72
C VAL A 189 -12.47 13.91 -15.40
N VAL A 190 -11.55 13.41 -16.25
CA VAL A 190 -11.63 12.09 -16.88
C VAL A 190 -10.38 11.30 -16.48
N VAL A 191 -10.59 10.13 -15.88
CA VAL A 191 -9.54 9.21 -15.45
C VAL A 191 -9.41 8.07 -16.47
N TYR A 192 -8.24 7.91 -17.06
CA TYR A 192 -7.92 6.82 -17.97
C TYR A 192 -7.21 5.69 -17.20
N GLU A 193 -7.71 4.48 -17.33
CA GLU A 193 -7.18 3.31 -16.65
C GLU A 193 -6.89 2.20 -17.67
N GLU A 194 -5.69 1.63 -17.62
CA GLU A 194 -5.29 0.55 -18.52
C GLU A 194 -6.08 -0.74 -18.27
N TRP A 195 -6.38 -1.03 -17.01
CA TRP A 195 -7.02 -2.27 -16.60
C TRP A 195 -8.55 -2.17 -16.61
N PRO A 196 -9.27 -3.33 -16.54
CA PRO A 196 -10.73 -3.35 -16.66
C PRO A 196 -11.46 -2.51 -15.61
N LEU A 197 -10.89 -2.38 -14.42
CA LEU A 197 -11.54 -1.72 -13.28
C LEU A 197 -10.59 -0.69 -12.65
N PRO A 198 -11.13 0.45 -12.17
CA PRO A 198 -10.30 1.48 -11.55
C PRO A 198 -9.88 1.10 -10.13
N GLY A 199 -8.78 1.70 -9.65
CA GLY A 199 -8.25 1.52 -8.29
C GLY A 199 -6.75 1.16 -8.25
N GLY A 200 -6.12 0.87 -9.39
CA GLY A 200 -4.70 0.52 -9.47
C GLY A 200 -4.33 -0.61 -8.50
N LEU A 201 -3.18 -0.51 -7.84
CA LEU A 201 -2.71 -1.55 -6.92
C LEU A 201 -3.60 -1.74 -5.68
N LEU A 202 -4.43 -0.75 -5.28
CA LEU A 202 -5.42 -0.95 -4.20
C LEU A 202 -6.39 -2.08 -4.53
N ARG A 203 -6.73 -2.22 -5.81
CA ARG A 203 -7.61 -3.27 -6.29
C ARG A 203 -6.86 -4.53 -6.68
N TYR A 204 -5.79 -4.40 -7.46
CA TYR A 204 -5.12 -5.52 -8.11
C TYR A 204 -3.93 -6.08 -7.32
N GLY A 205 -3.20 -5.23 -6.59
CA GLY A 205 -1.99 -5.64 -5.87
C GLY A 205 -2.21 -5.98 -4.41
N ILE A 206 -3.02 -5.20 -3.69
CA ILE A 206 -3.23 -5.42 -2.24
C ILE A 206 -4.18 -6.60 -2.02
N PRO A 207 -3.82 -7.61 -1.21
CA PRO A 207 -4.70 -8.74 -0.94
C PRO A 207 -5.99 -8.34 -0.20
N SER A 208 -7.09 -9.08 -0.47
CA SER A 208 -8.39 -8.81 0.14
C SER A 208 -8.39 -8.98 1.67
N PHE A 209 -7.50 -9.83 2.20
CA PHE A 209 -7.35 -10.02 3.64
C PHE A 209 -6.67 -8.83 4.36
N LYS A 210 -6.13 -7.86 3.62
CA LYS A 210 -5.61 -6.58 4.13
C LYS A 210 -6.57 -5.42 3.82
N LEU A 211 -7.16 -5.43 2.62
CA LEU A 211 -8.08 -4.40 2.15
C LEU A 211 -9.21 -5.04 1.35
N ALA A 212 -10.39 -5.12 1.94
CA ALA A 212 -11.58 -5.65 1.27
C ALA A 212 -11.94 -4.82 0.04
N LYS A 213 -12.15 -5.50 -1.10
CA LYS A 213 -12.32 -4.83 -2.40
C LYS A 213 -13.56 -3.94 -2.49
N HIS A 214 -14.61 -4.25 -1.72
CA HIS A 214 -15.81 -3.39 -1.68
C HIS A 214 -15.50 -1.96 -1.23
N ILE A 215 -14.52 -1.74 -0.34
CA ILE A 215 -14.11 -0.40 0.11
C ILE A 215 -13.66 0.45 -1.09
N ILE A 216 -12.90 -0.14 -2.00
CA ILE A 216 -12.44 0.57 -3.22
C ILE A 216 -13.60 0.72 -4.22
N VAL A 217 -14.47 -0.29 -4.37
CA VAL A 217 -15.66 -0.20 -5.23
C VAL A 217 -16.56 0.96 -4.79
N GLU A 218 -16.85 1.06 -3.50
CA GLU A 218 -17.66 2.13 -2.93
C GLU A 218 -17.00 3.51 -3.08
N LYS A 219 -15.68 3.60 -2.91
CA LYS A 219 -14.93 4.84 -3.15
C LYS A 219 -15.01 5.27 -4.62
N ILE A 220 -14.86 4.35 -5.57
CA ILE A 220 -14.99 4.66 -6.99
C ILE A 220 -16.41 5.13 -7.32
N ALA A 221 -17.44 4.42 -6.84
CA ALA A 221 -18.83 4.82 -7.03
C ALA A 221 -19.12 6.23 -6.45
N TYR A 222 -18.54 6.55 -5.29
CA TYR A 222 -18.59 7.90 -4.75
C TYR A 222 -17.95 8.92 -5.70
N LEU A 223 -16.76 8.65 -6.24
CA LEU A 223 -16.08 9.56 -7.17
C LEU A 223 -16.87 9.74 -8.47
N GLU A 224 -17.49 8.68 -8.99
CA GLU A 224 -18.42 8.76 -10.13
C GLU A 224 -19.62 9.64 -9.81
N SER A 225 -20.17 9.54 -8.59
CA SER A 225 -21.29 10.39 -8.15
C SER A 225 -20.94 11.89 -8.08
N LEU A 226 -19.66 12.23 -7.95
CA LEU A 226 -19.15 13.60 -8.05
C LEU A 226 -19.01 14.09 -9.49
N GLY A 227 -19.19 13.23 -10.50
CA GLY A 227 -19.07 13.55 -11.91
C GLY A 227 -17.73 13.18 -12.56
N ILE A 228 -16.87 12.44 -11.84
CA ILE A 228 -15.63 11.91 -12.43
C ILE A 228 -15.99 10.76 -13.40
N THR A 229 -15.42 10.81 -14.59
CA THR A 229 -15.59 9.75 -15.60
C THR A 229 -14.36 8.84 -15.60
N PHE A 230 -14.55 7.51 -15.45
CA PHE A 230 -13.51 6.52 -15.61
C PHE A 230 -13.59 5.87 -17.00
N VAL A 231 -12.49 5.86 -17.74
CA VAL A 231 -12.33 5.21 -19.05
C VAL A 231 -11.33 4.08 -18.89
N CYS A 232 -11.85 2.90 -18.58
CA CYS A 232 -11.06 1.68 -18.35
C CYS A 232 -10.69 0.98 -19.66
N ASN A 233 -9.79 -0.05 -19.57
CA ASN A 233 -9.23 -0.75 -20.72
C ASN A 233 -8.55 0.18 -21.74
N THR A 234 -7.99 1.29 -21.26
CA THR A 234 -7.43 2.33 -22.12
C THR A 234 -6.04 2.74 -21.65
N ARG A 235 -5.01 2.28 -22.36
CA ARG A 235 -3.62 2.64 -22.09
C ARG A 235 -3.20 3.82 -22.93
N ILE A 236 -2.87 4.93 -22.31
CA ILE A 236 -2.33 6.11 -22.97
C ILE A 236 -0.94 5.78 -23.53
N GLY A 237 -0.71 6.20 -24.77
CA GLY A 237 0.50 5.86 -25.54
C GLY A 237 0.35 4.58 -26.39
N ARG A 238 -0.69 3.76 -26.16
CA ARG A 238 -1.02 2.59 -26.98
C ARG A 238 -2.39 2.73 -27.65
N ASP A 239 -3.44 2.89 -26.86
CA ASP A 239 -4.83 2.92 -27.36
C ASP A 239 -5.25 4.35 -27.74
N ILE A 240 -4.75 5.34 -27.02
CA ILE A 240 -4.87 6.76 -27.32
C ILE A 240 -3.45 7.34 -27.37
N PRO A 241 -3.04 7.95 -28.51
CA PRO A 241 -1.77 8.68 -28.59
C PRO A 241 -1.70 9.79 -27.53
N PHE A 242 -0.54 9.95 -26.90
CA PHE A 242 -0.36 11.00 -25.89
C PHE A 242 -0.65 12.41 -26.42
N ASP A 243 -0.25 12.71 -27.66
CA ASP A 243 -0.49 14.00 -28.31
C ASP A 243 -1.97 14.31 -28.51
N ASP A 244 -2.81 13.28 -28.70
CA ASP A 244 -4.25 13.46 -28.84
C ASP A 244 -4.86 13.83 -27.48
N LEU A 245 -4.41 13.17 -26.41
CA LEU A 245 -4.80 13.52 -25.04
C LEU A 245 -4.36 14.95 -24.70
N TYR A 246 -3.10 15.29 -24.97
CA TYR A 246 -2.53 16.62 -24.69
C TYR A 246 -3.30 17.76 -25.37
N ARG A 247 -3.82 17.54 -26.60
CA ARG A 247 -4.61 18.53 -27.33
C ARG A 247 -6.05 18.67 -26.83
N GLN A 248 -6.60 17.65 -26.20
CA GLN A 248 -8.01 17.60 -25.79
C GLN A 248 -8.28 18.17 -24.41
N TYR A 249 -7.26 18.29 -23.55
CA TYR A 249 -7.38 18.69 -22.16
C TYR A 249 -6.56 19.94 -21.86
N ASP A 250 -7.05 20.75 -20.92
CA ASP A 250 -6.35 21.96 -20.45
C ASP A 250 -5.13 21.61 -19.59
N ALA A 251 -5.14 20.46 -18.92
CA ALA A 251 -4.01 19.88 -18.22
C ALA A 251 -4.10 18.34 -18.21
N VAL A 252 -2.95 17.68 -18.06
CA VAL A 252 -2.85 16.22 -17.93
C VAL A 252 -2.03 15.89 -16.68
N PHE A 253 -2.55 15.01 -15.86
CA PHE A 253 -1.85 14.42 -14.74
C PHE A 253 -1.42 12.98 -15.08
N LEU A 254 -0.15 12.66 -14.86
CA LEU A 254 0.41 11.31 -14.96
C LEU A 254 0.54 10.73 -13.57
N GLY A 255 -0.19 9.65 -13.29
CA GLY A 255 -0.21 8.90 -12.05
C GLY A 255 -0.26 7.41 -12.33
N ILE A 256 0.54 6.96 -13.32
CA ILE A 256 0.61 5.58 -13.77
C ILE A 256 1.35 4.67 -12.78
N GLY A 257 2.10 5.27 -11.85
CA GLY A 257 2.87 4.57 -10.85
C GLY A 257 4.14 3.91 -11.40
N ALA A 258 4.61 2.87 -10.70
CA ALA A 258 5.73 2.04 -11.13
C ALA A 258 5.23 0.61 -11.41
N PRO A 259 4.54 0.37 -12.55
CA PRO A 259 3.82 -0.88 -12.79
C PRO A 259 4.71 -2.02 -13.30
N VAL A 260 5.95 -1.74 -13.71
CA VAL A 260 6.82 -2.75 -14.33
C VAL A 260 7.56 -3.53 -13.24
N SER A 261 7.22 -4.81 -13.10
CA SER A 261 7.92 -5.68 -12.16
C SER A 261 9.34 -5.96 -12.63
N HIS A 262 10.30 -5.86 -11.72
CA HIS A 262 11.68 -6.25 -12.04
C HIS A 262 11.76 -7.73 -12.39
N ARG A 263 12.61 -8.01 -13.36
CA ARG A 263 13.03 -9.36 -13.74
C ARG A 263 14.43 -9.60 -13.23
N ILE A 264 14.72 -10.87 -12.89
CA ILE A 264 16.03 -11.24 -12.35
C ILE A 264 17.03 -11.59 -13.49
N ALA A 265 16.51 -11.82 -14.70
CA ALA A 265 17.26 -12.19 -15.90
C ALA A 265 18.14 -13.42 -15.72
N LEU A 266 17.61 -14.46 -15.04
CA LEU A 266 18.28 -15.74 -14.83
C LEU A 266 17.82 -16.78 -15.87
N PRO A 267 18.68 -17.77 -16.19
CA PRO A 267 18.28 -18.89 -17.03
C PRO A 267 17.04 -19.61 -16.49
N GLY A 268 16.06 -19.85 -17.35
CA GLY A 268 14.80 -20.52 -17.01
C GLY A 268 13.71 -19.61 -16.46
N GLU A 269 13.91 -18.28 -16.41
CA GLU A 269 12.87 -17.33 -15.93
C GLU A 269 11.61 -17.33 -16.84
N GLU A 270 11.72 -17.82 -18.05
CA GLU A 270 10.63 -17.97 -19.02
C GLU A 270 9.75 -19.20 -18.80
N LEU A 271 10.10 -20.10 -17.88
CA LEU A 271 9.35 -21.32 -17.57
C LEU A 271 7.95 -21.01 -17.05
N GLN A 272 7.00 -21.88 -17.36
CA GLN A 272 5.65 -21.83 -16.78
C GLN A 272 5.72 -22.06 -15.27
N GLY A 273 4.80 -21.42 -14.53
CA GLY A 273 4.81 -21.47 -13.06
C GLY A 273 5.67 -20.38 -12.40
N ILE A 274 6.35 -19.52 -13.20
CA ILE A 274 7.07 -18.36 -12.69
C ILE A 274 6.25 -17.11 -12.96
N TYR A 275 5.90 -16.39 -11.90
CA TYR A 275 5.05 -15.20 -11.94
C TYR A 275 5.75 -13.97 -11.39
N THR A 276 5.40 -12.81 -11.87
CA THR A 276 5.68 -11.56 -11.15
C THR A 276 4.71 -11.39 -9.99
N ALA A 277 5.11 -10.62 -8.96
CA ALA A 277 4.27 -10.40 -7.78
C ALA A 277 2.90 -9.79 -8.13
N THR A 278 2.87 -8.77 -9.01
CA THR A 278 1.60 -8.13 -9.41
C THR A 278 0.69 -9.12 -10.13
N GLU A 279 1.22 -9.91 -11.04
CA GLU A 279 0.44 -10.94 -11.74
C GLU A 279 -0.11 -11.97 -10.75
N PHE A 280 0.74 -12.49 -9.86
CA PHE A 280 0.36 -13.47 -8.86
C PHE A 280 -0.73 -12.95 -7.91
N LEU A 281 -0.54 -11.74 -7.38
CA LEU A 281 -1.50 -11.13 -6.45
C LEU A 281 -2.83 -10.79 -7.13
N ALA A 282 -2.81 -10.23 -8.35
CA ALA A 282 -4.03 -9.92 -9.08
C ALA A 282 -4.84 -11.19 -9.34
N ARG A 283 -4.22 -12.24 -9.90
CA ARG A 283 -4.86 -13.52 -10.24
C ARG A 283 -5.27 -14.31 -8.99
N GLY A 284 -4.57 -14.16 -7.88
CA GLY A 284 -4.88 -14.82 -6.60
C GLY A 284 -5.97 -14.15 -5.78
N ASN A 285 -6.33 -12.90 -6.08
CA ASN A 285 -7.26 -12.11 -5.26
C ASN A 285 -8.53 -11.66 -6.00
N LEU A 286 -8.57 -11.75 -7.33
CA LEU A 286 -9.69 -11.28 -8.14
C LEU A 286 -10.22 -12.39 -9.04
N PRO A 287 -11.53 -12.36 -9.36
CA PRO A 287 -12.11 -13.30 -10.32
C PRO A 287 -11.60 -12.99 -11.74
N PRO A 288 -11.54 -13.98 -12.64
CA PRO A 288 -10.96 -13.83 -13.98
C PRO A 288 -11.63 -12.72 -14.83
N GLU A 289 -12.94 -12.48 -14.67
CA GLU A 289 -13.67 -11.43 -15.36
C GLU A 289 -13.17 -10.02 -15.04
N ASP A 290 -12.65 -9.80 -13.84
CA ASP A 290 -12.12 -8.53 -13.34
C ASP A 290 -10.68 -8.28 -13.78
N LEU A 291 -10.03 -9.29 -14.37
CA LEU A 291 -8.62 -9.24 -14.79
C LEU A 291 -8.45 -8.83 -16.25
N PRO A 292 -7.31 -8.23 -16.61
CA PRO A 292 -6.91 -8.09 -18.00
C PRO A 292 -6.93 -9.44 -18.72
N PRO A 293 -7.29 -9.50 -20.01
CA PRO A 293 -7.39 -10.77 -20.75
C PRO A 293 -6.13 -11.66 -20.65
N SER A 294 -4.95 -11.06 -20.59
CA SER A 294 -3.65 -11.77 -20.46
C SER A 294 -3.44 -12.45 -19.09
N MET A 295 -4.26 -12.10 -18.07
CA MET A 295 -4.14 -12.64 -16.71
C MET A 295 -5.31 -13.55 -16.32
N ARG A 296 -6.21 -13.89 -17.24
CA ARG A 296 -7.44 -14.68 -16.94
C ARG A 296 -7.20 -16.19 -16.79
N GLU A 297 -6.07 -16.67 -17.28
CA GLU A 297 -5.71 -18.07 -17.09
C GLU A 297 -5.57 -18.40 -15.59
N PRO A 298 -6.05 -19.56 -15.12
CA PRO A 298 -5.92 -19.94 -13.71
C PRO A 298 -4.47 -19.94 -13.24
N LEU A 299 -4.23 -19.49 -11.99
CA LEU A 299 -2.93 -19.65 -11.35
C LEU A 299 -2.62 -21.13 -11.12
N GLN A 300 -1.37 -21.52 -11.33
CA GLN A 300 -0.88 -22.78 -10.82
C GLN A 300 -0.71 -22.67 -9.29
N VAL A 301 -1.12 -23.71 -8.59
CA VAL A 301 -0.92 -23.86 -7.14
C VAL A 301 -0.27 -25.23 -6.92
N GLY A 302 0.84 -25.25 -6.23
CA GLY A 302 1.64 -26.46 -6.02
C GLY A 302 1.92 -26.73 -4.54
N GLU A 303 2.49 -27.89 -4.26
CA GLU A 303 2.89 -28.29 -2.91
C GLU A 303 4.03 -27.40 -2.39
N THR A 304 4.96 -27.03 -3.26
CA THR A 304 6.09 -26.15 -2.93
C THR A 304 6.00 -24.86 -3.73
N MET A 305 5.62 -23.78 -3.05
CA MET A 305 5.57 -22.44 -3.62
C MET A 305 6.72 -21.60 -3.06
N VAL A 306 7.53 -21.04 -3.95
CA VAL A 306 8.70 -20.24 -3.60
C VAL A 306 8.46 -18.77 -3.94
N ILE A 307 8.66 -17.89 -2.97
CA ILE A 307 8.65 -16.45 -3.17
C ILE A 307 10.10 -15.94 -3.08
N ILE A 308 10.46 -15.00 -3.93
CA ILE A 308 11.78 -14.35 -3.92
C ILE A 308 11.57 -12.88 -3.62
N GLY A 309 11.88 -12.46 -2.37
CA GLY A 309 11.67 -11.06 -1.98
C GLY A 309 12.04 -10.77 -0.53
N GLY A 310 11.68 -9.60 -0.02
CA GLY A 310 11.95 -9.20 1.37
C GLY A 310 11.23 -7.90 1.75
N GLY A 311 10.25 -7.48 0.96
CA GLY A 311 9.38 -6.34 1.24
C GLY A 311 7.93 -6.77 1.49
N ASP A 312 7.04 -5.80 1.75
CA ASP A 312 5.61 -6.05 1.99
C ASP A 312 4.95 -6.85 0.86
N THR A 313 5.33 -6.58 -0.40
CA THR A 313 4.82 -7.33 -1.55
C THR A 313 5.18 -8.82 -1.49
N ALA A 314 6.39 -9.15 -1.02
CA ALA A 314 6.80 -10.56 -0.85
C ALA A 314 5.95 -11.24 0.24
N VAL A 315 5.74 -10.57 1.36
CA VAL A 315 4.88 -11.07 2.45
C VAL A 315 3.43 -11.23 1.98
N ASP A 316 2.91 -10.30 1.18
CA ASP A 316 1.58 -10.41 0.57
C ASP A 316 1.48 -11.64 -0.35
N CYS A 317 2.52 -11.91 -1.16
CA CYS A 317 2.61 -13.12 -1.99
C CYS A 317 2.66 -14.40 -1.15
N VAL A 318 3.48 -14.43 -0.10
CA VAL A 318 3.59 -15.56 0.84
C VAL A 318 2.23 -15.90 1.45
N ARG A 319 1.56 -14.90 2.01
CA ARG A 319 0.26 -15.06 2.66
C ARG A 319 -0.85 -15.45 1.68
N THR A 320 -0.81 -14.91 0.45
CA THR A 320 -1.71 -15.30 -0.64
C THR A 320 -1.46 -16.74 -1.07
N ALA A 321 -0.20 -17.14 -1.28
CA ALA A 321 0.18 -18.50 -1.67
C ALA A 321 -0.32 -19.53 -0.64
N ARG A 322 -0.14 -19.24 0.65
CA ARG A 322 -0.60 -20.14 1.71
C ARG A 322 -2.12 -20.33 1.70
N ARG A 323 -2.90 -19.25 1.50
CA ARG A 323 -4.36 -19.32 1.36
C ARG A 323 -4.79 -20.12 0.13
N LEU A 324 -4.12 -19.93 -1.00
CA LEU A 324 -4.39 -20.67 -2.22
C LEU A 324 -4.12 -22.17 -2.04
N GLN A 325 -3.02 -22.56 -1.39
CA GLN A 325 -2.76 -23.97 -1.05
C GLN A 325 -3.91 -24.57 -0.26
N VAL A 326 -4.34 -23.92 0.81
CA VAL A 326 -5.45 -24.39 1.66
C VAL A 326 -6.75 -24.53 0.86
N GLN A 327 -7.10 -23.53 0.01
CA GLN A 327 -8.29 -23.59 -0.84
C GLN A 327 -8.25 -24.73 -1.86
N HIS A 328 -7.06 -25.12 -2.31
CA HIS A 328 -6.85 -26.25 -3.22
C HIS A 328 -6.68 -27.60 -2.49
N GLY A 329 -6.90 -27.64 -1.17
CA GLY A 329 -6.78 -28.85 -0.36
C GLY A 329 -5.33 -29.30 -0.10
N ILE A 330 -4.34 -28.44 -0.37
CA ILE A 330 -2.91 -28.70 -0.12
C ILE A 330 -2.57 -28.26 1.29
N THR A 331 -2.94 -29.06 2.30
CA THR A 331 -2.77 -28.70 3.71
C THR A 331 -1.32 -28.84 4.20
N GLU A 332 -0.60 -29.83 3.68
CA GLU A 332 0.81 -30.10 4.00
C GLU A 332 1.79 -29.34 3.08
N GLY A 333 1.28 -28.45 2.23
CA GLY A 333 2.11 -27.66 1.32
C GLY A 333 3.05 -26.71 2.05
N CYS A 334 4.14 -26.35 1.39
CA CYS A 334 5.18 -25.47 1.90
C CYS A 334 5.23 -24.18 1.08
N VAL A 335 5.17 -23.03 1.77
CA VAL A 335 5.48 -21.72 1.18
C VAL A 335 6.77 -21.21 1.81
N VAL A 336 7.78 -20.95 0.99
CA VAL A 336 9.10 -20.48 1.43
C VAL A 336 9.44 -19.18 0.74
N ASP A 337 9.76 -18.14 1.52
CA ASP A 337 10.34 -16.91 1.00
C ASP A 337 11.87 -16.95 1.11
N TYR A 338 12.55 -16.73 -0.02
CA TYR A 338 14.00 -16.63 -0.07
C TYR A 338 14.41 -15.15 -0.21
N TYR A 339 15.14 -14.67 0.78
CA TYR A 339 15.64 -13.30 0.78
C TYR A 339 17.17 -13.26 0.75
N ARG A 340 17.71 -12.46 -0.18
CA ARG A 340 19.18 -12.29 -0.33
C ARG A 340 19.87 -11.59 0.84
N GLY A 341 19.12 -10.81 1.64
CA GLY A 341 19.58 -10.13 2.82
C GLY A 341 19.43 -10.96 4.09
N ALA A 342 19.83 -10.41 5.22
CA ALA A 342 19.56 -10.97 6.53
C ALA A 342 18.15 -10.56 7.00
N GLU A 343 17.58 -11.28 7.97
CA GLU A 343 16.24 -11.03 8.52
C GLU A 343 16.04 -9.56 8.94
N PHE A 344 16.98 -8.99 9.70
CA PHE A 344 16.90 -7.60 10.17
C PHE A 344 16.99 -6.55 9.04
N GLU A 345 17.24 -6.96 7.79
CA GLU A 345 17.29 -6.11 6.61
C GLU A 345 16.01 -6.15 5.80
N MET A 346 15.07 -7.02 6.16
CA MET A 346 13.75 -7.04 5.54
C MET A 346 13.11 -5.64 5.65
N ARG A 347 12.42 -5.27 4.57
CA ARG A 347 11.68 -4.00 4.53
C ARG A 347 10.19 -4.20 4.81
N ALA A 348 9.77 -5.46 4.92
CA ALA A 348 8.40 -5.80 5.25
C ALA A 348 8.06 -5.32 6.67
N ARG A 349 6.81 -4.93 6.86
CA ARG A 349 6.26 -4.57 8.16
C ARG A 349 6.36 -5.74 9.13
N ALA A 350 6.81 -5.47 10.35
CA ALA A 350 7.02 -6.51 11.37
C ALA A 350 5.71 -7.26 11.72
N GLU A 351 4.57 -6.55 11.76
CA GLU A 351 3.24 -7.14 11.99
C GLU A 351 2.88 -8.14 10.87
N GLU A 352 3.06 -7.74 9.60
CA GLU A 352 2.76 -8.58 8.44
C GLU A 352 3.68 -9.81 8.35
N TYR A 353 4.95 -9.64 8.67
CA TYR A 353 5.91 -10.74 8.75
C TYR A 353 5.53 -11.73 9.87
N ALA A 354 5.12 -11.22 11.04
CA ALA A 354 4.65 -12.07 12.14
C ALA A 354 3.39 -12.85 11.77
N HIS A 355 2.43 -12.23 11.06
CA HIS A 355 1.25 -12.91 10.53
C HIS A 355 1.63 -14.04 9.56
N ALA A 356 2.57 -13.79 8.62
CA ALA A 356 3.01 -14.79 7.68
C ALA A 356 3.63 -16.01 8.38
N LEU A 357 4.46 -15.81 9.40
CA LEU A 357 5.03 -16.89 10.21
C LEU A 357 3.94 -17.66 10.96
N ALA A 358 2.97 -16.96 11.56
CA ALA A 358 1.86 -17.59 12.29
C ALA A 358 0.92 -18.36 11.35
N GLU A 359 0.80 -17.97 10.09
CA GLU A 359 0.07 -18.67 9.01
C GLU A 359 0.86 -19.85 8.42
N GLY A 360 2.07 -20.16 8.93
CA GLY A 360 2.86 -21.33 8.59
C GLY A 360 3.86 -21.15 7.43
N ALA A 361 4.15 -19.91 7.04
CA ALA A 361 5.18 -19.62 6.04
C ALA A 361 6.60 -19.85 6.61
N ARG A 362 7.56 -20.14 5.73
CA ARG A 362 8.98 -20.29 6.06
C ARG A 362 9.79 -19.20 5.37
N TYR A 363 10.89 -18.79 6.00
CA TYR A 363 11.79 -17.78 5.47
C TYR A 363 13.22 -18.29 5.49
N GLU A 364 13.93 -18.11 4.38
CA GLU A 364 15.34 -18.46 4.19
C GLU A 364 16.13 -17.23 3.79
N PHE A 365 16.99 -16.79 4.69
CA PHE A 365 17.79 -15.58 4.52
C PHE A 365 19.15 -15.85 3.88
N LEU A 366 19.81 -14.78 3.42
CA LEU A 366 21.13 -14.85 2.80
C LEU A 366 21.20 -15.88 1.68
N THR A 367 20.15 -15.91 0.85
CA THR A 367 20.01 -16.88 -0.24
C THR A 367 19.45 -16.19 -1.48
N THR A 368 20.00 -16.51 -2.65
CA THR A 368 19.57 -15.96 -3.94
C THR A 368 19.45 -17.07 -4.98
N PRO A 369 18.48 -17.03 -5.91
CA PRO A 369 18.43 -17.94 -7.03
C PRO A 369 19.55 -17.61 -8.02
N ILE A 370 20.01 -18.62 -8.77
CA ILE A 370 20.97 -18.47 -9.86
C ILE A 370 20.46 -19.08 -11.18
N ARG A 371 19.52 -20.01 -11.14
CA ARG A 371 18.76 -20.48 -12.31
C ARG A 371 17.50 -21.20 -11.89
N PHE A 372 16.52 -21.24 -12.79
CA PHE A 372 15.32 -22.04 -12.68
C PHE A 372 15.45 -23.28 -13.57
N ILE A 373 14.95 -24.40 -13.11
CA ILE A 373 15.07 -25.69 -13.78
C ILE A 373 13.66 -26.19 -14.09
N GLY A 374 13.40 -26.45 -15.35
CA GLY A 374 12.11 -26.94 -15.84
C GLY A 374 12.05 -28.44 -15.96
N ASP A 375 10.83 -28.96 -15.96
CA ASP A 375 10.52 -30.34 -16.36
C ASP A 375 10.45 -30.49 -17.91
N GLU A 376 10.14 -31.68 -18.39
CA GLU A 376 10.00 -31.98 -19.83
C GLU A 376 8.82 -31.22 -20.49
N ARG A 377 7.89 -30.65 -19.70
CA ARG A 377 6.74 -29.90 -20.17
C ARG A 377 6.97 -28.39 -20.16
N GLY A 378 8.15 -27.95 -19.69
CA GLY A 378 8.51 -26.55 -19.60
C GLY A 378 7.94 -25.85 -18.36
N HIS A 379 7.52 -26.58 -17.32
CA HIS A 379 7.13 -26.03 -16.03
C HIS A 379 8.32 -26.00 -15.08
N VAL A 380 8.41 -24.97 -14.24
CA VAL A 380 9.43 -24.95 -13.18
C VAL A 380 9.20 -26.12 -12.22
N CYS A 381 10.27 -26.82 -11.87
CA CYS A 381 10.23 -27.94 -10.92
C CYS A 381 11.31 -27.83 -9.84
N GLN A 382 12.37 -27.07 -10.09
CA GLN A 382 13.45 -26.84 -9.13
C GLN A 382 14.08 -25.47 -9.35
N ILE A 383 14.78 -24.98 -8.31
CA ILE A 383 15.60 -23.77 -8.37
C ILE A 383 17.00 -24.11 -7.86
N GLU A 384 18.03 -23.71 -8.59
CA GLU A 384 19.38 -23.69 -8.06
C GLU A 384 19.60 -22.38 -7.32
N MET A 385 19.89 -22.49 -6.03
CA MET A 385 20.10 -21.40 -5.09
C MET A 385 21.58 -21.30 -4.70
N GLN A 386 22.00 -20.11 -4.26
CA GLN A 386 23.34 -19.87 -3.74
C GLN A 386 23.27 -19.10 -2.43
N ARG A 387 24.12 -19.48 -1.47
CA ARG A 387 24.23 -18.75 -0.19
C ARG A 387 24.98 -17.43 -0.39
N MET A 388 24.55 -16.41 0.37
CA MET A 388 25.09 -15.06 0.34
C MET A 388 25.77 -14.72 1.67
N ARG A 389 26.68 -13.75 1.63
CA ARG A 389 27.23 -13.14 2.85
C ARG A 389 27.36 -11.62 2.69
N ALA A 390 27.45 -10.90 3.79
CA ALA A 390 27.78 -9.48 3.74
C ALA A 390 29.16 -9.28 3.11
N LYS A 391 29.30 -8.30 2.21
CA LYS A 391 30.63 -7.89 1.73
C LYS A 391 31.41 -7.36 2.93
N PRO A 392 32.65 -7.83 3.17
CA PRO A 392 33.53 -7.26 4.19
C PRO A 392 33.65 -5.75 3.98
N SER A 393 33.59 -4.95 5.06
CA SER A 393 33.81 -3.51 4.98
C SER A 393 35.30 -3.22 4.77
N ASP A 394 35.59 -2.41 3.76
CA ASP A 394 36.94 -1.90 3.54
C ASP A 394 37.38 -0.86 4.64
N GLN A 395 36.40 -0.46 5.48
CA GLN A 395 36.61 0.46 6.61
C GLN A 395 36.15 -0.18 7.93
N PRO A 396 37.07 -0.73 8.73
CA PRO A 396 36.75 -1.43 9.99
C PRO A 396 36.03 -0.57 11.04
N ALA A 397 36.07 0.76 10.90
CA ALA A 397 35.47 1.72 11.85
C ALA A 397 33.95 1.97 11.66
N GLN A 398 33.33 1.45 10.62
CA GLN A 398 31.89 1.60 10.43
C GLN A 398 31.12 0.59 11.29
N ARG A 399 30.37 1.08 12.28
CA ARG A 399 29.53 0.27 13.18
C ARG A 399 28.34 -0.45 12.53
N LYS A 400 28.03 -0.19 11.25
CA LYS A 400 26.92 -0.86 10.52
C LYS A 400 27.48 -1.86 9.50
N PRO A 401 26.97 -3.11 9.47
CA PRO A 401 27.38 -4.08 8.46
C PRO A 401 27.04 -3.57 7.06
N SER A 402 27.90 -3.94 6.08
CA SER A 402 27.65 -3.62 4.68
C SER A 402 26.32 -4.25 4.22
N ARG A 403 25.47 -3.46 3.55
CA ARG A 403 24.25 -3.97 2.90
C ARG A 403 24.53 -4.67 1.56
N ILE A 404 25.76 -4.59 1.06
CA ILE A 404 26.15 -5.30 -0.17
C ILE A 404 26.28 -6.79 0.16
N ARG A 405 25.56 -7.61 -0.60
CA ARG A 405 25.61 -9.06 -0.50
C ARG A 405 26.45 -9.62 -1.63
N ILE A 406 27.34 -10.55 -1.30
CA ILE A 406 28.16 -11.26 -2.28
C ILE A 406 27.92 -12.78 -2.14
N PRO A 407 27.88 -13.50 -3.27
CA PRO A 407 27.71 -14.94 -3.23
C PRO A 407 28.89 -15.64 -2.57
N ILE A 408 28.62 -16.76 -1.92
CA ILE A 408 29.64 -17.66 -1.38
C ILE A 408 29.97 -18.68 -2.47
N PRO A 409 31.20 -18.70 -3.03
CA PRO A 409 31.56 -19.67 -4.05
C PRO A 409 31.40 -21.13 -3.58
N GLY A 410 30.84 -21.99 -4.42
CA GLY A 410 30.64 -23.40 -4.13
C GLY A 410 29.52 -23.72 -3.13
N SER A 411 28.69 -22.75 -2.76
CA SER A 411 27.57 -22.94 -1.82
C SER A 411 26.23 -23.21 -2.51
N ASN A 412 26.27 -23.58 -3.77
CA ASN A 412 25.07 -23.86 -4.56
C ASN A 412 24.34 -25.13 -4.03
N PHE A 413 23.01 -25.06 -4.05
CA PHE A 413 22.15 -26.18 -3.71
C PHE A 413 20.83 -26.08 -4.49
N ILE A 414 20.15 -27.20 -4.63
CA ILE A 414 18.88 -27.29 -5.37
C ILE A 414 17.73 -27.43 -4.38
N VAL A 415 16.65 -26.70 -4.65
CA VAL A 415 15.39 -26.78 -3.91
C VAL A 415 14.24 -27.11 -4.87
N PRO A 416 13.22 -27.89 -4.45
CA PRO A 416 12.02 -28.09 -5.25
C PRO A 416 11.20 -26.79 -5.32
N ALA A 417 10.48 -26.59 -6.42
CA ALA A 417 9.56 -25.49 -6.58
C ALA A 417 8.55 -25.78 -7.70
N ASP A 418 7.29 -25.89 -7.37
CA ASP A 418 6.20 -26.04 -8.35
C ASP A 418 5.74 -24.68 -8.89
N VAL A 419 5.90 -23.64 -8.09
CA VAL A 419 5.55 -22.25 -8.41
C VAL A 419 6.62 -21.31 -7.84
N VAL A 420 6.97 -20.29 -8.61
CA VAL A 420 7.88 -19.22 -8.17
C VAL A 420 7.23 -17.86 -8.36
N VAL A 421 7.35 -16.99 -7.37
CA VAL A 421 6.89 -15.60 -7.44
C VAL A 421 8.05 -14.63 -7.23
N LEU A 422 8.30 -13.77 -8.21
CA LEU A 422 9.35 -12.77 -8.15
C LEU A 422 8.79 -11.46 -7.56
N ALA A 423 9.11 -11.20 -6.29
CA ALA A 423 8.71 -9.99 -5.54
C ALA A 423 9.92 -9.09 -5.25
N ILE A 424 10.70 -8.77 -6.29
CA ILE A 424 12.02 -8.12 -6.20
C ILE A 424 12.01 -6.62 -6.50
N GLY A 425 10.82 -6.01 -6.57
CA GLY A 425 10.63 -4.58 -6.77
C GLY A 425 10.07 -4.22 -8.14
N TYR A 426 9.96 -2.91 -8.35
CA TYR A 426 9.27 -2.33 -9.49
C TYR A 426 10.06 -1.17 -10.08
N GLU A 427 9.79 -0.86 -11.35
CA GLU A 427 10.28 0.32 -12.06
C GLU A 427 9.15 1.02 -12.83
N GLY A 428 9.40 2.25 -13.27
CA GLY A 428 8.44 3.03 -14.05
C GLY A 428 8.22 2.48 -15.45
N ASP A 429 7.09 2.85 -16.07
CA ASP A 429 6.77 2.48 -17.45
C ASP A 429 7.46 3.45 -18.43
N PRO A 430 8.36 2.97 -19.31
CA PRO A 430 9.05 3.83 -20.27
C PRO A 430 8.20 4.21 -21.49
N LEU A 431 6.96 3.73 -21.62
CA LEU A 431 6.15 3.91 -22.85
C LEU A 431 5.94 5.38 -23.21
N ILE A 432 5.38 6.17 -22.28
CA ILE A 432 5.11 7.60 -22.53
C ILE A 432 6.40 8.39 -22.72
N PRO A 433 7.42 8.30 -21.84
CA PRO A 433 8.68 9.03 -22.05
C PRO A 433 9.39 8.69 -23.37
N THR A 434 9.29 7.46 -23.85
CA THR A 434 9.89 7.04 -25.12
C THR A 434 9.18 7.71 -26.30
N GLN A 435 7.87 7.87 -26.26
CA GLN A 435 7.07 8.51 -27.32
C GLN A 435 7.15 10.04 -27.25
N VAL A 436 7.38 10.60 -26.06
CA VAL A 436 7.39 12.03 -25.78
C VAL A 436 8.74 12.44 -25.17
N PRO A 437 9.83 12.53 -25.94
CA PRO A 437 11.19 12.72 -25.39
C PRO A 437 11.42 14.06 -24.69
N VAL A 438 10.50 15.02 -24.82
CA VAL A 438 10.52 16.28 -24.07
C VAL A 438 10.15 16.06 -22.60
N LEU A 439 9.40 15.00 -22.27
CA LEU A 439 9.15 14.56 -20.89
C LEU A 439 10.41 13.86 -20.37
N LYS A 440 11.24 14.62 -19.66
CA LYS A 440 12.50 14.09 -19.11
C LYS A 440 12.24 13.15 -17.95
N THR A 441 13.12 12.17 -17.80
CA THR A 441 13.09 11.18 -16.72
C THR A 441 14.40 11.21 -15.94
N THR A 442 14.36 10.76 -14.68
CA THR A 442 15.52 10.57 -13.81
C THR A 442 16.02 9.11 -13.83
N ALA A 443 15.13 8.18 -14.11
CA ALA A 443 15.37 6.75 -14.33
C ALA A 443 14.32 6.25 -15.35
N PRO A 444 14.43 5.04 -15.91
CA PRO A 444 13.42 4.49 -16.84
C PRO A 444 12.00 4.62 -16.26
N GLY A 445 11.12 5.33 -17.01
CA GLY A 445 9.74 5.55 -16.61
C GLY A 445 9.49 6.46 -15.39
N ILE A 446 10.53 7.03 -14.77
CA ILE A 446 10.40 7.94 -13.63
C ILE A 446 10.52 9.38 -14.09
N PHE A 447 9.43 10.13 -14.04
CA PHE A 447 9.37 11.50 -14.56
C PHE A 447 10.18 12.48 -13.71
N LYS A 448 10.92 13.35 -14.40
CA LYS A 448 11.57 14.50 -13.78
C LYS A 448 10.55 15.63 -13.63
N VAL A 449 10.33 16.07 -12.40
CA VAL A 449 9.47 17.22 -12.06
C VAL A 449 10.30 18.38 -11.53
N GLU A 450 9.74 19.59 -11.55
CA GLU A 450 10.33 20.81 -11.00
C GLU A 450 10.50 20.69 -9.49
N SER A 451 9.43 20.35 -8.81
CA SER A 451 9.41 19.96 -7.39
C SER A 451 8.30 18.94 -7.15
N VAL A 452 8.38 18.23 -6.05
CA VAL A 452 7.37 17.23 -5.66
C VAL A 452 6.04 17.85 -5.27
N GLU A 453 6.06 19.09 -4.80
CA GLU A 453 4.87 19.84 -4.41
C GLU A 453 4.09 20.33 -5.63
N THR A 454 4.77 20.71 -6.70
CA THR A 454 4.12 21.20 -7.94
C THR A 454 3.86 20.12 -8.95
N GLY A 455 4.65 19.04 -8.95
CA GLY A 455 4.58 17.94 -9.92
C GLY A 455 4.75 18.38 -11.39
N ARG A 456 5.17 19.61 -11.66
CA ARG A 456 5.33 20.13 -13.02
C ARG A 456 6.43 19.38 -13.74
N THR A 457 6.10 18.78 -14.86
CA THR A 457 7.09 18.09 -15.71
C THR A 457 7.84 19.10 -16.61
N THR A 458 8.69 18.60 -17.48
CA THR A 458 9.39 19.41 -18.48
C THR A 458 8.50 19.83 -19.67
N LEU A 459 7.25 19.38 -19.71
CA LEU A 459 6.24 19.77 -20.72
C LEU A 459 5.12 20.56 -20.05
N GLU A 460 4.86 21.77 -20.55
CA GLU A 460 3.84 22.66 -19.99
C GLU A 460 2.45 22.00 -19.98
N GLY A 461 1.70 22.19 -18.90
CA GLY A 461 0.37 21.58 -18.70
C GLY A 461 0.37 20.10 -18.36
N ILE A 462 1.56 19.48 -18.24
CA ILE A 462 1.71 18.09 -17.83
C ILE A 462 2.32 18.02 -16.43
N PHE A 463 1.66 17.27 -15.58
CA PHE A 463 2.00 17.08 -14.18
C PHE A 463 2.16 15.59 -13.85
N ALA A 464 2.99 15.26 -12.86
CA ALA A 464 3.18 13.89 -12.41
C ALA A 464 3.37 13.83 -10.89
N ALA A 465 2.90 12.76 -10.25
CA ALA A 465 3.13 12.51 -8.83
C ALA A 465 2.91 11.03 -8.47
N GLY A 466 3.44 10.63 -7.32
CA GLY A 466 3.39 9.26 -6.84
C GLY A 466 4.60 8.46 -7.30
N ASP A 467 4.40 7.15 -7.46
CA ASP A 467 5.51 6.23 -7.74
C ASP A 467 6.17 6.46 -9.11
N ASP A 468 5.51 7.13 -10.04
CA ASP A 468 6.10 7.54 -11.32
C ASP A 468 7.03 8.77 -11.23
N VAL A 469 7.15 9.36 -10.03
CA VAL A 469 8.11 10.43 -9.72
C VAL A 469 9.18 9.98 -8.73
N HIS A 470 8.79 9.20 -7.71
CA HIS A 470 9.69 8.78 -6.62
C HIS A 470 10.19 7.34 -6.75
N GLY A 471 9.62 6.54 -7.66
CA GLY A 471 9.70 5.09 -7.62
C GLY A 471 8.68 4.51 -6.64
N ALA A 472 8.56 3.18 -6.59
CA ALA A 472 7.59 2.49 -5.73
C ALA A 472 7.78 2.88 -4.24
N ASP A 473 6.72 3.43 -3.63
CA ASP A 473 6.70 3.94 -2.26
C ASP A 473 5.34 3.65 -1.58
N LEU A 474 4.98 4.45 -0.59
CA LEU A 474 3.78 4.24 0.23
C LEU A 474 2.52 4.82 -0.43
N ILE A 475 1.38 4.20 -0.14
CA ILE A 475 0.07 4.72 -0.57
C ILE A 475 -0.16 6.14 -0.04
N VAL A 476 0.17 6.38 1.22
CA VAL A 476 -0.03 7.69 1.88
C VAL A 476 0.81 8.79 1.24
N THR A 477 2.03 8.49 0.80
CA THR A 477 2.89 9.45 0.08
C THR A 477 2.35 9.76 -1.30
N ALA A 478 1.81 8.76 -2.00
CA ALA A 478 1.15 8.96 -3.30
C ALA A 478 -0.12 9.82 -3.17
N VAL A 479 -0.96 9.61 -2.14
CA VAL A 479 -2.12 10.45 -1.86
C VAL A 479 -1.70 11.88 -1.54
N ALA A 480 -0.70 12.08 -0.68
CA ALA A 480 -0.19 13.39 -0.32
C ALA A 480 0.34 14.16 -1.55
N ALA A 481 1.17 13.50 -2.36
CA ALA A 481 1.69 14.07 -3.60
C ALA A 481 0.57 14.44 -4.58
N GLY A 482 -0.43 13.57 -4.76
CA GLY A 482 -1.60 13.85 -5.59
C GLY A 482 -2.36 15.09 -5.14
N ARG A 483 -2.57 15.27 -3.83
CA ARG A 483 -3.23 16.46 -3.27
C ARG A 483 -2.44 17.76 -3.51
N PHE A 484 -1.12 17.73 -3.33
CA PHE A 484 -0.28 18.89 -3.61
C PHE A 484 -0.33 19.27 -5.09
N VAL A 485 -0.18 18.27 -5.96
CA VAL A 485 -0.18 18.49 -7.41
C VAL A 485 -1.55 18.92 -7.93
N ALA A 486 -2.65 18.44 -7.35
CA ALA A 486 -3.98 18.94 -7.69
C ALA A 486 -4.12 20.46 -7.48
N ARG A 487 -3.58 21.00 -6.38
CA ARG A 487 -3.54 22.45 -6.15
C ARG A 487 -2.71 23.19 -7.20
N ALA A 488 -1.54 22.64 -7.56
CA ALA A 488 -0.69 23.23 -8.58
C ALA A 488 -1.35 23.21 -9.99
N ILE A 489 -2.14 22.19 -10.30
CA ILE A 489 -2.96 22.11 -11.52
C ILE A 489 -4.06 23.17 -11.48
N ASP A 490 -4.80 23.31 -10.38
CA ASP A 490 -5.86 24.33 -10.23
C ASP A 490 -5.30 25.75 -10.38
N GLU A 491 -4.15 26.07 -9.77
CA GLU A 491 -3.46 27.34 -9.92
C GLU A 491 -3.03 27.59 -11.38
N TYR A 492 -2.49 26.59 -12.05
CA TYR A 492 -2.13 26.66 -13.48
C TYR A 492 -3.35 26.96 -14.35
N LEU A 493 -4.47 26.26 -14.11
CA LEU A 493 -5.69 26.44 -14.91
C LEU A 493 -6.35 27.80 -14.67
N LYS A 494 -6.25 28.37 -13.47
CA LYS A 494 -6.70 29.72 -13.15
C LYS A 494 -5.88 30.82 -13.81
N SER A 495 -4.62 30.53 -14.16
CA SER A 495 -3.72 31.47 -14.84
C SER A 495 -3.91 31.51 -16.37
N LYS A 496 -4.67 30.57 -16.93
CA LYS A 496 -5.01 30.45 -18.37
C LYS A 496 -6.40 31.01 -18.66
#